data_8dba5c4431baa2a8f207473bd872f0ce
#
_entry.id   8dba5c4431baa2a8f207473bd872f0ce
#
_cell.length_a   1.000
_cell.length_b   1.000
_cell.length_c   1.000
_cell.angle_alpha   90.00
_cell.angle_beta   90.00
_cell.angle_gamma   90.00
#
_symmetry.space_group_name_H-M   'P 1'
#
loop_
_entity.id
_entity.type
_entity.pdbx_description
1 polymer ?
#
loop_
_entity_poly.entity_id
_entity_poly.type
_entity_poly.pdbx_seq_one_letter_code
_entity_poly.pdbx_strand_id
1 'polypeptide(L)'
;MKHLAQAINESMNKSKVFVVLKPGFLNLAQTVIERFAQDGWTVSQTTTKKLLLAEAHTLYKVHRKEDFYKDLCEYMCSDICRAFIFEKSNILDPFKEVKKIKEEIREKYGESDMRNVLHSSDSQKAMDNEASVFFNCW
;
A
#
# COMPACT_ATOMS: atom_id res chain seq x y z
N MET A 1 14.08 9.44 32.42
CA MET A 1 13.03 8.42 32.65
C MET A 1 11.78 8.66 31.83
N LYS A 2 11.18 9.85 31.86
CA LYS A 2 9.99 10.18 31.04
C LYS A 2 10.26 10.05 29.53
N HIS A 3 11.42 10.44 29.06
CA HIS A 3 11.77 10.36 27.62
C HIS A 3 11.87 8.91 27.11
N LEU A 4 12.40 8.00 27.91
CA LEU A 4 12.50 6.60 27.55
C LEU A 4 11.11 5.93 27.47
N ALA A 5 10.24 6.20 28.45
CA ALA A 5 8.88 5.68 28.48
C ALA A 5 8.07 6.19 27.29
N GLN A 6 8.21 7.48 26.94
CA GLN A 6 7.55 8.08 25.79
C GLN A 6 8.04 7.45 24.48
N ALA A 7 9.34 7.29 24.31
CA ALA A 7 9.93 6.66 23.12
C ALA A 7 9.43 5.21 22.96
N ILE A 8 9.33 4.44 24.04
CA ILE A 8 8.80 3.07 24.03
C ILE A 8 7.31 3.09 23.59
N ASN A 9 6.51 3.98 24.17
CA ASN A 9 5.09 4.11 23.82
C ASN A 9 4.90 4.49 22.37
N GLU A 10 5.65 5.44 21.84
CA GLU A 10 5.60 5.86 20.45
C GLU A 10 5.98 4.71 19.52
N SER A 11 7.02 3.95 19.85
CA SER A 11 7.43 2.78 19.08
C SER A 11 6.35 1.70 19.07
N MET A 12 5.70 1.45 20.21
CA MET A 12 4.62 0.44 20.34
C MET A 12 3.32 0.89 19.65
N ASN A 13 3.10 2.20 19.48
CA ASN A 13 1.90 2.76 18.88
C ASN A 13 2.06 3.07 17.38
N LYS A 14 3.15 2.63 16.76
CA LYS A 14 3.33 2.80 15.32
C LYS A 14 2.37 1.92 14.54
N SER A 15 1.62 2.56 13.68
CA SER A 15 0.78 1.87 12.70
C SER A 15 1.52 1.72 11.39
N LYS A 16 1.36 0.57 10.76
CA LYS A 16 1.94 0.28 9.45
C LYS A 16 0.82 0.00 8.46
N VAL A 17 1.01 0.47 7.23
CA VAL A 17 0.07 0.26 6.14
C VAL A 17 0.84 -0.17 4.89
N PHE A 18 0.16 -0.90 4.02
CA PHE A 18 0.75 -1.46 2.80
C PHE A 18 0.16 -0.80 1.57
N VAL A 19 1.02 -0.33 0.68
CA VAL A 19 0.65 0.36 -0.56
C VAL A 19 1.48 -0.19 -1.71
N VAL A 20 0.84 -0.39 -2.87
CA VAL A 20 1.52 -0.86 -4.09
C VAL A 20 1.24 0.12 -5.22
N LEU A 21 2.30 0.64 -5.85
CA LEU A 21 2.20 1.34 -7.13
C LEU A 21 2.05 0.32 -8.24
N LYS A 22 1.02 0.49 -9.05
CA LYS A 22 0.65 -0.41 -10.15
C LYS A 22 1.58 -0.24 -11.35
N PRO A 23 1.66 -1.25 -12.24
CA PRO A 23 2.42 -1.12 -13.48
C PRO A 23 2.06 0.14 -14.27
N GLY A 24 3.08 0.84 -14.76
CA GLY A 24 2.92 2.08 -15.51
C GLY A 24 2.91 3.36 -14.66
N PHE A 25 2.93 3.24 -13.31
CA PHE A 25 2.85 4.39 -12.41
C PHE A 25 4.08 4.57 -11.50
N LEU A 26 5.17 3.82 -11.75
CA LEU A 26 6.35 3.90 -10.89
C LEU A 26 7.02 5.27 -10.89
N ASN A 27 6.84 6.05 -11.96
CA ASN A 27 7.31 7.43 -12.05
C ASN A 27 6.65 8.35 -11.01
N LEU A 28 5.53 7.95 -10.42
CA LEU A 28 4.86 8.69 -9.36
C LEU A 28 5.32 8.33 -7.94
N ALA A 29 6.35 7.48 -7.81
CA ALA A 29 6.82 7.02 -6.49
C ALA A 29 7.14 8.19 -5.55
N GLN A 30 7.92 9.16 -6.01
CA GLN A 30 8.28 10.31 -5.17
C GLN A 30 7.06 11.16 -4.82
N THR A 31 6.15 11.37 -5.77
CA THR A 31 4.89 12.10 -5.55
C THR A 31 4.06 11.43 -4.47
N VAL A 32 3.95 10.10 -4.51
CA VAL A 32 3.21 9.31 -3.52
C VAL A 32 3.87 9.41 -2.14
N ILE A 33 5.18 9.24 -2.07
CA ILE A 33 5.95 9.36 -0.81
C ILE A 33 5.72 10.73 -0.18
N GLU A 34 5.81 11.80 -0.97
CA GLU A 34 5.61 13.18 -0.49
C GLU A 34 4.18 13.42 -0.01
N ARG A 35 3.19 12.86 -0.72
CA ARG A 35 1.79 13.00 -0.29
C ARG A 35 1.54 12.31 1.06
N PHE A 36 2.06 11.11 1.23
CA PHE A 36 1.97 10.42 2.52
C PHE A 36 2.73 11.17 3.62
N ALA A 37 3.88 11.73 3.29
CA ALA A 37 4.69 12.52 4.24
C ALA A 37 3.96 13.76 4.75
N GLN A 38 3.11 14.39 3.95
CA GLN A 38 2.30 15.54 4.37
C GLN A 38 1.39 15.20 5.55
N ASP A 39 0.94 13.95 5.64
CA ASP A 39 0.10 13.47 6.73
C ASP A 39 0.90 12.74 7.83
N GLY A 40 2.23 12.83 7.78
CA GLY A 40 3.10 12.26 8.82
C GLY A 40 3.52 10.82 8.60
N TRP A 41 3.21 10.24 7.44
CA TRP A 41 3.64 8.88 7.09
C TRP A 41 5.08 8.87 6.56
N THR A 42 5.87 7.91 7.00
CA THR A 42 7.24 7.71 6.52
C THR A 42 7.40 6.31 5.93
N VAL A 43 8.32 6.16 5.00
CA VAL A 43 8.63 4.86 4.39
C VAL A 43 9.42 4.01 5.38
N SER A 44 8.89 2.86 5.76
CA SER A 44 9.58 1.86 6.56
C SER A 44 10.32 0.86 5.68
N GLN A 45 9.66 0.40 4.60
CA GLN A 45 10.24 -0.51 3.62
C GLN A 45 9.72 -0.20 2.23
N THR A 46 10.51 -0.48 1.21
CA THR A 46 10.09 -0.40 -0.19
C THR A 46 10.85 -1.41 -1.03
N THR A 47 10.20 -1.95 -2.04
CA THR A 47 10.81 -2.88 -2.99
C THR A 47 10.05 -2.84 -4.32
N THR A 48 10.70 -3.33 -5.37
CA THR A 48 10.09 -3.50 -6.68
C THR A 48 10.00 -4.98 -7.03
N LYS A 49 8.95 -5.36 -7.75
CA LYS A 49 8.75 -6.74 -8.16
C LYS A 49 7.80 -6.82 -9.34
N LYS A 50 8.11 -7.68 -10.29
CA LYS A 50 7.16 -8.12 -11.31
C LYS A 50 6.41 -9.32 -10.75
N LEU A 51 5.10 -9.19 -10.56
CA LEU A 51 4.30 -10.23 -9.93
C LEU A 51 4.13 -11.46 -10.81
N LEU A 52 4.12 -12.62 -10.18
CA LEU A 52 3.58 -13.84 -10.76
C LEU A 52 2.05 -13.79 -10.66
N LEU A 53 1.36 -14.51 -11.55
CA LEU A 53 -0.11 -14.52 -11.55
C LEU A 53 -0.69 -14.97 -10.21
N ALA A 54 -0.09 -16.00 -9.58
CA ALA A 54 -0.51 -16.46 -8.25
C ALA A 54 -0.39 -15.38 -7.18
N GLU A 55 0.63 -14.52 -7.28
CA GLU A 55 0.85 -13.40 -6.36
C GLU A 55 -0.20 -12.31 -6.57
N ALA A 56 -0.55 -12.01 -7.81
CA ALA A 56 -1.63 -11.07 -8.12
C ALA A 56 -2.98 -11.59 -7.60
N HIS A 57 -3.23 -12.89 -7.70
CA HIS A 57 -4.41 -13.54 -7.14
C HIS A 57 -4.49 -13.36 -5.62
N THR A 58 -3.37 -13.48 -4.91
CA THR A 58 -3.30 -13.23 -3.46
C THR A 58 -3.63 -11.77 -3.15
N LEU A 59 -3.05 -10.85 -3.90
CA LEU A 59 -3.22 -9.40 -3.68
C LEU A 59 -4.68 -8.97 -3.84
N TYR A 60 -5.42 -9.58 -4.77
CA TYR A 60 -6.81 -9.21 -5.10
C TYR A 60 -7.82 -10.29 -4.74
N LYS A 61 -7.50 -11.18 -3.82
CA LYS A 61 -8.35 -12.30 -3.41
C LYS A 61 -9.78 -11.87 -3.04
N VAL A 62 -9.95 -10.70 -2.44
CA VAL A 62 -11.26 -10.17 -2.05
C VAL A 62 -12.17 -9.91 -3.26
N HIS A 63 -11.59 -9.75 -4.45
CA HIS A 63 -12.31 -9.48 -5.70
C HIS A 63 -12.46 -10.71 -6.60
N ARG A 64 -12.14 -11.92 -6.10
CA ARG A 64 -12.09 -13.15 -6.91
C ARG A 64 -13.39 -13.51 -7.63
N LYS A 65 -14.52 -12.99 -7.18
CA LYS A 65 -15.84 -13.24 -7.79
C LYS A 65 -16.29 -12.13 -8.74
N GLU A 66 -15.49 -11.05 -8.85
CA GLU A 66 -15.81 -9.91 -9.70
C GLU A 66 -15.44 -10.18 -11.16
N ASP A 67 -16.22 -9.65 -12.09
CA ASP A 67 -15.99 -9.84 -13.52
C ASP A 67 -14.63 -9.29 -13.97
N PHE A 68 -14.15 -8.22 -13.32
CA PHE A 68 -12.87 -7.57 -13.65
C PHE A 68 -11.65 -8.29 -13.07
N TYR A 69 -11.82 -9.32 -12.26
CA TYR A 69 -10.73 -9.96 -11.51
C TYR A 69 -9.61 -10.50 -12.40
N LYS A 70 -9.97 -11.22 -13.44
CA LYS A 70 -9.00 -11.80 -14.38
C LYS A 70 -8.15 -10.72 -15.04
N ASP A 71 -8.79 -9.69 -15.58
CA ASP A 71 -8.10 -8.61 -16.29
C ASP A 71 -7.23 -7.80 -15.33
N LEU A 72 -7.69 -7.55 -14.11
CA LEU A 72 -6.91 -6.86 -13.08
C LEU A 72 -5.65 -7.64 -12.73
N CYS A 73 -5.75 -8.94 -12.49
CA CYS A 73 -4.60 -9.77 -12.15
C CYS A 73 -3.60 -9.85 -13.30
N GLU A 74 -4.07 -9.97 -14.54
CA GLU A 74 -3.20 -9.93 -15.72
C GLU A 74 -2.48 -8.59 -15.85
N TYR A 75 -3.20 -7.49 -15.64
CA TYR A 75 -2.59 -6.17 -15.64
C TYR A 75 -1.51 -6.02 -14.58
N MET A 76 -1.77 -6.48 -13.37
CA MET A 76 -0.80 -6.39 -12.26
C MET A 76 0.47 -7.19 -12.50
N CYS A 77 0.41 -8.22 -13.36
CA CYS A 77 1.57 -9.03 -13.77
C CYS A 77 2.28 -8.48 -15.00
N SER A 78 1.74 -7.45 -15.66
CA SER A 78 2.23 -6.99 -16.96
C SER A 78 3.57 -6.28 -16.91
N ASP A 79 3.92 -5.69 -15.76
CA ASP A 79 5.18 -4.98 -15.56
C ASP A 79 5.48 -4.86 -14.07
N ILE A 80 6.57 -4.17 -13.73
CA ILE A 80 7.06 -4.01 -12.36
C ILE A 80 6.09 -3.17 -11.53
N CYS A 81 5.80 -3.65 -10.32
CA CYS A 81 5.13 -2.91 -9.25
C CYS A 81 6.16 -2.39 -8.25
N ARG A 82 5.84 -1.35 -7.53
CA ARG A 82 6.64 -0.88 -6.39
C ARG A 82 5.78 -0.85 -5.14
N ALA A 83 6.21 -1.58 -4.11
CA ALA A 83 5.49 -1.69 -2.86
C ALA A 83 6.16 -0.87 -1.75
N PHE A 84 5.34 -0.41 -0.82
CA PHE A 84 5.75 0.36 0.35
C PHE A 84 5.08 -0.17 1.61
N ILE A 85 5.84 -0.19 2.70
CA ILE A 85 5.28 -0.15 4.04
C ILE A 85 5.50 1.27 4.53
N PHE A 86 4.42 1.99 4.80
CA PHE A 86 4.45 3.29 5.46
C PHE A 86 4.14 3.12 6.93
N GLU A 87 4.75 3.94 7.77
CA GLU A 87 4.47 3.93 9.21
C GLU A 87 4.22 5.33 9.75
N LYS A 88 3.37 5.39 10.78
CA LYS A 88 3.01 6.62 11.48
C LYS A 88 2.64 6.30 12.91
N SER A 89 3.02 7.17 13.85
CA SER A 89 2.70 7.02 15.26
C SER A 89 1.36 7.66 15.60
N ASN A 90 0.71 7.14 16.65
CA ASN A 90 -0.46 7.76 17.29
C ASN A 90 -1.64 7.98 16.34
N ILE A 91 -1.92 7.01 15.48
CA ILE A 91 -3.08 7.06 14.60
C ILE A 91 -4.15 6.07 15.04
N LEU A 92 -5.40 6.53 15.07
CA LEU A 92 -6.53 5.74 15.54
C LEU A 92 -7.06 4.77 14.49
N ASP A 93 -7.18 5.23 13.24
CA ASP A 93 -7.69 4.43 12.12
C ASP A 93 -6.78 4.59 10.91
N PRO A 94 -5.68 3.81 10.84
CA PRO A 94 -4.68 3.95 9.78
C PRO A 94 -5.23 3.61 8.39
N PHE A 95 -6.07 2.59 8.28
CA PHE A 95 -6.58 2.14 6.98
C PHE A 95 -7.57 3.13 6.37
N LYS A 96 -8.36 3.80 7.19
CA LYS A 96 -9.27 4.86 6.75
C LYS A 96 -8.49 6.08 6.23
N GLU A 97 -7.44 6.47 6.95
CA GLU A 97 -6.58 7.59 6.53
C GLU A 97 -5.90 7.30 5.21
N VAL A 98 -5.35 6.10 5.03
CA VAL A 98 -4.70 5.67 3.79
C VAL A 98 -5.69 5.60 2.63
N LYS A 99 -6.90 5.12 2.88
CA LYS A 99 -7.96 5.09 1.86
C LYS A 99 -8.25 6.48 1.32
N LYS A 100 -8.33 7.47 2.22
CA LYS A 100 -8.55 8.87 1.83
C LYS A 100 -7.42 9.39 0.94
N ILE A 101 -6.17 9.14 1.32
CA ILE A 101 -5.00 9.55 0.54
C ILE A 101 -5.01 8.87 -0.83
N LYS A 102 -5.31 7.57 -0.87
CA LYS A 102 -5.42 6.78 -2.10
C LYS A 102 -6.47 7.38 -3.05
N GLU A 103 -7.64 7.72 -2.55
CA GLU A 103 -8.70 8.31 -3.34
C GLU A 103 -8.29 9.66 -3.95
N GLU A 104 -7.60 10.52 -3.18
CA GLU A 104 -7.06 11.78 -3.67
C GLU A 104 -6.04 11.57 -4.81
N ILE A 105 -5.14 10.61 -4.66
CA ILE A 105 -4.13 10.29 -5.68
C ILE A 105 -4.79 9.75 -6.94
N ARG A 106 -5.77 8.84 -6.79
CA ARG A 106 -6.52 8.28 -7.92
C ARG A 106 -7.29 9.33 -8.69
N GLU A 107 -7.91 10.27 -7.99
CA GLU A 107 -8.64 11.37 -8.62
C GLU A 107 -7.71 12.24 -9.47
N LYS A 108 -6.51 12.50 -8.99
CA LYS A 108 -5.56 13.39 -9.66
C LYS A 108 -4.80 12.71 -10.80
N TYR A 109 -4.42 11.44 -10.63
CA TYR A 109 -3.50 10.76 -11.56
C TYR A 109 -4.06 9.49 -12.19
N GLY A 110 -5.21 9.01 -11.76
CA GLY A 110 -5.81 7.79 -12.29
C GLY A 110 -6.26 7.96 -13.75
N GLU A 111 -6.17 6.90 -14.53
CA GLU A 111 -6.53 6.87 -15.94
C GLU A 111 -7.84 6.12 -16.18
N SER A 112 -8.13 5.11 -15.36
CA SER A 112 -9.33 4.25 -15.46
C SER A 112 -9.57 3.54 -14.14
N ASP A 113 -10.64 2.77 -14.02
CA ASP A 113 -10.94 1.99 -12.82
C ASP A 113 -9.87 0.94 -12.50
N MET A 114 -9.17 0.43 -13.51
CA MET A 114 -8.07 -0.53 -13.36
C MET A 114 -6.72 0.18 -13.25
N ARG A 115 -6.46 1.13 -14.15
CA ARG A 115 -5.24 1.93 -14.17
C ARG A 115 -5.42 3.16 -13.28
N ASN A 116 -5.48 2.92 -11.97
CA ASN A 116 -5.80 3.95 -10.98
C ASN A 116 -4.70 4.17 -9.94
N VAL A 117 -3.46 4.02 -10.36
CA VAL A 117 -2.20 4.37 -9.68
C VAL A 117 -1.76 3.37 -8.62
N LEU A 118 -2.55 3.11 -7.60
CA LEU A 118 -2.10 2.33 -6.45
C LEU A 118 -3.19 1.46 -5.85
N HIS A 119 -2.75 0.42 -5.17
CA HIS A 119 -3.55 -0.45 -4.31
C HIS A 119 -3.11 -0.24 -2.86
N SER A 120 -4.03 -0.33 -1.93
CA SER A 120 -3.72 -0.38 -0.49
C SER A 120 -4.57 -1.42 0.20
N SER A 121 -4.04 -2.05 1.25
CA SER A 121 -4.82 -2.97 2.07
C SER A 121 -5.86 -2.22 2.89
N ASP A 122 -7.07 -2.78 3.02
CA ASP A 122 -8.19 -2.12 3.71
C ASP A 122 -8.28 -2.47 5.20
N SER A 123 -7.50 -3.46 5.65
CA SER A 123 -7.52 -3.94 7.03
C SER A 123 -6.21 -4.60 7.39
N GLN A 124 -5.98 -4.82 8.69
CA GLN A 124 -4.81 -5.56 9.15
C GLN A 124 -4.77 -6.98 8.60
N LYS A 125 -5.90 -7.66 8.57
CA LYS A 125 -6.00 -9.01 8.02
C LYS A 125 -5.62 -9.06 6.54
N ALA A 126 -6.12 -8.11 5.76
CA ALA A 126 -5.78 -8.00 4.35
C ALA A 126 -4.28 -7.71 4.18
N MET A 127 -3.73 -6.79 4.97
CA MET A 127 -2.31 -6.45 4.94
C MET A 127 -1.43 -7.66 5.26
N ASP A 128 -1.78 -8.46 6.26
CA ASP A 128 -1.01 -9.64 6.64
C ASP A 128 -0.84 -10.62 5.46
N ASN A 129 -1.87 -10.75 4.62
CA ASN A 129 -1.82 -11.59 3.42
C ASN A 129 -1.13 -10.90 2.25
N GLU A 130 -1.46 -9.65 2.00
CA GLU A 130 -1.03 -8.92 0.79
C GLU A 130 0.42 -8.47 0.87
N ALA A 131 0.88 -7.97 2.03
CA ALA A 131 2.25 -7.51 2.19
C ALA A 131 3.28 -8.64 2.05
N SER A 132 2.91 -9.88 2.39
CA SER A 132 3.78 -11.05 2.24
C SER A 132 4.17 -11.35 0.80
N VAL A 133 3.42 -10.83 -0.17
CA VAL A 133 3.75 -10.95 -1.60
C VAL A 133 5.06 -10.22 -1.92
N PHE A 134 5.34 -9.12 -1.22
CA PHE A 134 6.51 -8.27 -1.48
C PHE A 134 7.59 -8.32 -0.39
N PHE A 135 7.21 -8.55 0.87
CA PHE A 135 8.10 -8.45 2.01
C PHE A 135 8.06 -9.72 2.87
N ASN A 136 9.23 -10.10 3.42
CA ASN A 136 9.31 -11.25 4.32
C ASN A 136 8.79 -10.92 5.73
N CYS A 137 8.98 -9.68 6.17
CA CYS A 137 8.45 -9.17 7.44
C CYS A 137 8.29 -7.65 7.36
N TRP A 138 7.43 -7.13 8.22
CA TRP A 138 7.15 -5.68 8.26
C TRP A 138 6.78 -5.17 9.64
#